data_3615558767df7d81018f34e8a0b7aeb0
#
_entry.id   3615558767df7d81018f34e8a0b7aeb0
#
_cell.length_a   1.000
_cell.length_b   1.000
_cell.length_c   1.000
_cell.angle_alpha   90.00
_cell.angle_beta   90.00
_cell.angle_gamma   90.00
#
_symmetry.space_group_name_H-M   'P 1'
#
loop_
_entity.id
_entity.type
_entity.pdbx_description
1 polymer ?
#
loop_
_entity_poly.entity_id
_entity_poly.type
_entity_poly.pdbx_seq_one_letter_code
_entity_poly.pdbx_strand_id
1 'polypeptide(L)'
;MPGATLRQLLERNARHADSLPDDHFSSVERSQRPAVVSVCCSDSRVSQEGMWSVDEAGWLFSPSTIGNQVWDSHDGELIVDGSVVYPMAYTETSTTVVVGHTGCGAVAAAVDAVDRGEIDGPPGVVKWIELLVPVVEAGLADDRVDPNRETSLVDQLVEYNVDRQIKFLLDSDDVPADESVYGFVYDFQRVYGERRGTAYLVNANGETDPDALSALVPDAYEDHVERLL
;
A
#
# COMPACT_ATOMS: atom_id res chain seq x y z
N MET A 1 18.95 -3.35 17.24
CA MET A 1 18.22 -3.24 18.54
C MET A 1 17.95 -4.65 19.05
N PRO A 2 17.95 -4.93 20.37
CA PRO A 2 17.53 -6.22 20.88
C PRO A 2 16.06 -6.44 20.56
N GLY A 3 15.65 -7.70 20.28
CA GLY A 3 14.27 -8.05 20.04
C GLY A 3 13.36 -7.74 21.23
N ALA A 4 12.06 -7.55 20.98
CA ALA A 4 11.07 -7.36 22.03
C ALA A 4 10.93 -8.64 22.87
N THR A 5 10.80 -8.48 24.19
CA THR A 5 10.54 -9.60 25.10
C THR A 5 9.05 -9.86 25.26
N LEU A 6 8.66 -11.06 25.66
CA LEU A 6 7.27 -11.39 25.99
C LEU A 6 6.67 -10.39 27.00
N ARG A 7 7.44 -10.04 28.04
CA ARG A 7 7.04 -9.04 29.03
C ARG A 7 6.69 -7.70 28.38
N GLN A 8 7.53 -7.20 27.48
CA GLN A 8 7.27 -5.94 26.79
C GLN A 8 6.01 -5.99 25.92
N LEU A 9 5.72 -7.13 25.28
CA LEU A 9 4.49 -7.31 24.51
C LEU A 9 3.25 -7.25 25.41
N LEU A 10 3.28 -7.97 26.56
CA LEU A 10 2.18 -7.95 27.53
C LEU A 10 1.95 -6.57 28.14
N GLU A 11 3.03 -5.87 28.53
CA GLU A 11 2.94 -4.50 29.05
C GLU A 11 2.38 -3.50 28.04
N ARG A 12 2.70 -3.66 26.75
CA ARG A 12 2.13 -2.83 25.67
C ARG A 12 0.66 -3.12 25.45
N ASN A 13 0.28 -4.40 25.41
CA ASN A 13 -1.11 -4.79 25.25
C ASN A 13 -1.97 -4.36 26.44
N ALA A 14 -1.48 -4.51 27.68
CA ALA A 14 -2.21 -4.03 28.87
C ALA A 14 -2.48 -2.53 28.81
N ARG A 15 -1.46 -1.70 28.45
CA ARG A 15 -1.67 -0.27 28.26
C ARG A 15 -2.68 0.07 27.16
N HIS A 16 -2.65 -0.68 26.06
CA HIS A 16 -3.64 -0.52 25.00
C HIS A 16 -5.04 -0.82 25.52
N ALA A 17 -5.25 -1.98 26.14
CA ALA A 17 -6.55 -2.37 26.69
C ALA A 17 -7.08 -1.36 27.73
N ASP A 18 -6.21 -0.86 28.62
CA ASP A 18 -6.55 0.16 29.63
C ASP A 18 -6.89 1.54 29.01
N SER A 19 -6.46 1.81 27.78
CA SER A 19 -6.72 3.08 27.09
C SER A 19 -8.01 3.08 26.27
N LEU A 20 -8.62 1.92 26.03
CA LEU A 20 -9.84 1.82 25.24
C LEU A 20 -11.07 2.22 26.06
N PRO A 21 -12.01 2.99 25.49
CA PRO A 21 -13.33 3.19 26.07
C PRO A 21 -14.07 1.84 26.25
N ASP A 22 -14.94 1.76 27.25
CA ASP A 22 -15.72 0.54 27.51
C ASP A 22 -16.61 0.11 26.33
N ASP A 23 -17.02 1.04 25.49
CA ASP A 23 -17.87 0.83 24.33
C ASP A 23 -17.11 0.76 22.99
N HIS A 24 -15.77 0.77 23.02
CA HIS A 24 -14.92 0.83 21.83
C HIS A 24 -15.29 -0.19 20.73
N PHE A 25 -15.63 -1.40 21.10
CA PHE A 25 -15.97 -2.48 20.17
C PHE A 25 -17.48 -2.68 19.97
N SER A 26 -18.34 -1.88 20.60
CA SER A 26 -19.79 -2.12 20.68
C SER A 26 -20.47 -2.20 19.32
N SER A 27 -19.98 -1.42 18.33
CA SER A 27 -20.53 -1.39 16.97
C SER A 27 -20.06 -2.56 16.09
N VAL A 28 -18.92 -3.18 16.42
CA VAL A 28 -18.25 -4.19 15.59
C VAL A 28 -18.11 -5.55 16.28
N GLU A 29 -18.62 -5.72 17.48
CA GLU A 29 -18.47 -6.92 18.32
C GLU A 29 -18.89 -8.22 17.60
N ARG A 30 -19.89 -8.16 16.72
CA ARG A 30 -20.49 -9.34 16.06
C ARG A 30 -20.25 -9.43 14.58
N SER A 31 -19.84 -8.34 13.95
CA SER A 31 -19.59 -8.26 12.50
C SER A 31 -18.66 -7.09 12.20
N GLN A 32 -17.94 -7.19 11.08
CA GLN A 32 -17.12 -6.08 10.57
C GLN A 32 -17.76 -5.51 9.29
N ARG A 33 -17.67 -4.19 9.16
CA ARG A 33 -18.02 -3.45 7.95
C ARG A 33 -17.01 -2.32 7.79
N PRO A 34 -15.77 -2.63 7.36
CA PRO A 34 -14.74 -1.61 7.23
C PRO A 34 -15.13 -0.60 6.16
N ALA A 35 -14.84 0.66 6.42
CA ALA A 35 -15.07 1.74 5.47
C ALA A 35 -14.08 1.67 4.30
N VAL A 36 -12.86 1.14 4.56
CA VAL A 36 -11.74 1.11 3.60
C VAL A 36 -10.94 -0.17 3.73
N VAL A 37 -10.56 -0.76 2.59
CA VAL A 37 -9.46 -1.73 2.49
C VAL A 37 -8.18 -0.97 2.22
N SER A 38 -7.17 -1.06 3.09
CA SER A 38 -5.88 -0.40 2.92
C SER A 38 -4.77 -1.43 2.72
N VAL A 39 -4.26 -1.54 1.50
CA VAL A 39 -3.18 -2.46 1.15
C VAL A 39 -1.85 -1.74 1.22
N CYS A 40 -1.02 -2.06 2.20
CA CYS A 40 0.29 -1.44 2.39
C CYS A 40 1.44 -2.45 2.35
N CYS A 41 2.65 -1.93 2.21
CA CYS A 41 3.85 -2.74 2.42
C CYS A 41 3.94 -3.20 3.89
N SER A 42 4.42 -4.44 4.11
CA SER A 42 4.74 -4.98 5.45
C SER A 42 5.95 -4.33 6.11
N ASP A 43 6.37 -3.15 5.67
CA ASP A 43 7.49 -2.38 6.24
C ASP A 43 7.12 -1.87 7.64
N SER A 44 8.00 -2.09 8.62
CA SER A 44 7.77 -1.70 10.02
C SER A 44 7.67 -0.17 10.25
N ARG A 45 7.99 0.63 9.25
CA ARG A 45 7.86 2.10 9.26
C ARG A 45 6.47 2.56 8.80
N VAL A 46 5.68 1.66 8.19
CA VAL A 46 4.33 1.94 7.71
C VAL A 46 3.33 1.46 8.76
N SER A 47 2.66 2.40 9.42
CA SER A 47 1.55 2.13 10.34
C SER A 47 0.26 2.56 9.66
N GLN A 48 -0.56 1.62 9.24
CA GLN A 48 -1.80 1.92 8.51
C GLN A 48 -2.79 2.71 9.37
N GLU A 49 -3.02 2.26 10.59
CA GLU A 49 -3.89 2.95 11.56
C GLU A 49 -3.36 4.35 11.89
N GLY A 50 -2.03 4.46 12.07
CA GLY A 50 -1.39 5.76 12.37
C GLY A 50 -1.41 6.72 11.19
N MET A 51 -1.22 6.24 9.96
CA MET A 51 -1.22 7.05 8.74
C MET A 51 -2.60 7.67 8.48
N TRP A 52 -3.67 6.90 8.70
CA TRP A 52 -5.05 7.33 8.51
C TRP A 52 -5.69 7.91 9.77
N SER A 53 -4.95 8.03 10.90
CA SER A 53 -5.45 8.47 12.21
C SER A 53 -6.71 7.72 12.64
N VAL A 54 -6.69 6.39 12.50
CA VAL A 54 -7.86 5.54 12.78
C VAL A 54 -7.92 5.24 14.27
N ASP A 55 -8.94 5.80 14.93
CA ASP A 55 -9.28 5.52 16.34
C ASP A 55 -10.52 4.63 16.48
N GLU A 56 -11.30 4.45 15.40
CA GLU A 56 -12.53 3.68 15.37
C GLU A 56 -12.27 2.19 15.10
N ALA A 57 -12.74 1.31 16.00
CA ALA A 57 -12.64 -0.12 15.79
C ALA A 57 -13.40 -0.54 14.52
N GLY A 58 -12.72 -1.32 13.66
CA GLY A 58 -13.32 -1.88 12.44
C GLY A 58 -13.49 -0.90 11.28
N TRP A 59 -12.97 0.34 11.36
CA TRP A 59 -13.00 1.29 10.25
C TRP A 59 -12.10 0.86 9.09
N LEU A 60 -10.96 0.25 9.40
CA LEU A 60 -9.96 -0.15 8.43
C LEU A 60 -9.84 -1.66 8.35
N PHE A 61 -9.82 -2.20 7.13
CA PHE A 61 -9.32 -3.53 6.83
C PHE A 61 -7.92 -3.38 6.25
N SER A 62 -6.89 -3.95 6.92
CA SER A 62 -5.49 -3.58 6.71
C SER A 62 -4.59 -4.74 6.22
N PRO A 63 -4.77 -5.26 4.98
CA PRO A 63 -3.82 -6.19 4.39
C PRO A 63 -2.42 -5.59 4.33
N SER A 64 -1.41 -6.39 4.67
CA SER A 64 0.00 -6.01 4.55
C SER A 64 0.75 -7.08 3.77
N THR A 65 1.34 -6.69 2.63
CA THR A 65 2.10 -7.59 1.76
C THR A 65 3.51 -7.08 1.55
N ILE A 66 4.42 -7.90 1.04
CA ILE A 66 5.74 -7.44 0.64
C ILE A 66 5.61 -6.61 -0.64
N GLY A 67 5.93 -5.29 -0.58
CA GLY A 67 5.83 -4.38 -1.72
C GLY A 67 4.40 -3.96 -2.07
N ASN A 68 3.48 -3.88 -1.11
CA ASN A 68 2.08 -3.45 -1.28
C ASN A 68 1.33 -4.13 -2.44
N GLN A 69 1.64 -5.42 -2.70
CA GLN A 69 1.05 -6.18 -3.79
C GLN A 69 -0.39 -6.57 -3.49
N VAL A 70 -1.28 -6.37 -4.46
CA VAL A 70 -2.72 -6.71 -4.38
C VAL A 70 -3.02 -8.08 -4.97
N TRP A 71 -2.01 -8.74 -5.52
CA TRP A 71 -2.13 -10.05 -6.16
C TRP A 71 -1.38 -11.15 -5.43
N ASP A 72 -1.77 -12.37 -5.70
CA ASP A 72 -1.02 -13.59 -5.43
C ASP A 72 -0.97 -14.47 -6.69
N SER A 73 -0.21 -15.55 -6.66
CA SER A 73 -0.13 -16.54 -7.72
C SER A 73 -0.93 -17.80 -7.32
N HIS A 74 -1.85 -18.23 -8.17
CA HIS A 74 -2.61 -19.47 -8.03
C HIS A 74 -2.59 -20.24 -9.36
N ASP A 75 -2.14 -21.47 -9.33
CA ASP A 75 -2.00 -22.33 -10.51
C ASP A 75 -1.21 -21.71 -11.69
N GLY A 76 -0.28 -20.78 -11.37
CA GLY A 76 0.55 -20.08 -12.36
C GLY A 76 -0.09 -18.83 -12.95
N GLU A 77 -1.26 -18.45 -12.51
CA GLU A 77 -1.95 -17.21 -12.88
C GLU A 77 -1.92 -16.21 -11.73
N LEU A 78 -1.93 -14.91 -12.04
CA LEU A 78 -2.13 -13.85 -11.05
C LEU A 78 -3.62 -13.71 -10.75
N ILE A 79 -3.95 -13.73 -9.48
CA ILE A 79 -5.30 -13.48 -8.96
C ILE A 79 -5.25 -12.34 -7.96
N VAL A 80 -6.38 -11.71 -7.66
CA VAL A 80 -6.46 -10.77 -6.54
C VAL A 80 -6.23 -11.53 -5.24
N ASP A 81 -5.32 -11.02 -4.37
CA ASP A 81 -5.04 -11.64 -3.09
C ASP A 81 -6.32 -11.76 -2.24
N GLY A 82 -6.51 -12.93 -1.64
CA GLY A 82 -7.72 -13.21 -0.87
C GLY A 82 -7.97 -12.24 0.29
N SER A 83 -6.92 -11.67 0.88
CA SER A 83 -7.06 -10.65 1.93
C SER A 83 -7.51 -9.29 1.39
N VAL A 84 -7.35 -9.04 0.09
CA VAL A 84 -7.81 -7.82 -0.58
C VAL A 84 -9.26 -7.97 -1.04
N VAL A 85 -9.58 -9.08 -1.71
CA VAL A 85 -10.93 -9.28 -2.27
C VAL A 85 -11.97 -9.67 -1.21
N TYR A 86 -11.55 -10.28 -0.09
CA TYR A 86 -12.46 -10.72 0.97
C TYR A 86 -13.38 -9.61 1.51
N PRO A 87 -12.91 -8.43 1.91
CA PRO A 87 -13.78 -7.37 2.38
C PRO A 87 -14.74 -6.84 1.31
N MET A 88 -14.32 -6.74 0.07
CA MET A 88 -15.19 -6.36 -1.04
C MET A 88 -16.34 -7.37 -1.23
N ALA A 89 -16.02 -8.67 -1.16
CA ALA A 89 -16.99 -9.74 -1.40
C ALA A 89 -17.94 -10.01 -0.23
N TYR A 90 -17.52 -9.77 1.02
CA TYR A 90 -18.24 -10.25 2.20
C TYR A 90 -18.58 -9.18 3.25
N THR A 91 -18.05 -7.96 3.14
CA THR A 91 -18.26 -6.91 4.15
C THR A 91 -18.85 -5.62 3.58
N GLU A 92 -19.29 -5.64 2.32
CA GLU A 92 -19.89 -4.49 1.62
C GLU A 92 -18.94 -3.26 1.56
N THR A 93 -17.62 -3.50 1.62
CA THR A 93 -16.63 -2.43 1.48
C THR A 93 -16.51 -2.08 0.01
N SER A 94 -16.55 -0.79 -0.32
CA SER A 94 -16.53 -0.28 -1.70
C SER A 94 -15.43 0.76 -1.95
N THR A 95 -14.42 0.79 -1.07
CA THR A 95 -13.26 1.68 -1.21
C THR A 95 -11.99 0.93 -0.86
N THR A 96 -11.07 0.88 -1.80
CA THR A 96 -9.75 0.28 -1.62
C THR A 96 -8.65 1.31 -1.85
N VAL A 97 -7.67 1.36 -0.97
CA VAL A 97 -6.47 2.15 -1.15
C VAL A 97 -5.24 1.25 -1.25
N VAL A 98 -4.38 1.53 -2.22
CA VAL A 98 -3.08 0.88 -2.38
C VAL A 98 -2.00 1.88 -2.02
N VAL A 99 -1.19 1.55 -1.03
CA VAL A 99 -0.22 2.49 -0.48
C VAL A 99 1.20 1.97 -0.65
N GLY A 100 1.95 2.60 -1.57
CA GLY A 100 3.40 2.51 -1.63
C GLY A 100 4.05 3.37 -0.54
N HIS A 101 5.37 3.27 -0.39
CA HIS A 101 6.11 4.15 0.53
C HIS A 101 7.51 4.44 0.01
N THR A 102 8.05 5.60 0.29
CA THR A 102 9.40 5.98 -0.09
C THR A 102 10.45 5.02 0.48
N GLY A 103 11.48 4.69 -0.31
CA GLY A 103 12.55 3.79 0.08
C GLY A 103 12.08 2.35 0.36
N CYS A 104 11.18 1.82 -0.45
CA CYS A 104 10.67 0.46 -0.30
C CYS A 104 11.75 -0.59 -0.58
N GLY A 105 12.06 -1.40 0.45
CA GLY A 105 13.07 -2.46 0.33
C GLY A 105 12.69 -3.59 -0.62
N ALA A 106 11.40 -3.85 -0.81
CA ALA A 106 10.93 -4.88 -1.74
C ALA A 106 11.13 -4.44 -3.20
N VAL A 107 10.80 -3.18 -3.51
CA VAL A 107 11.04 -2.60 -4.85
C VAL A 107 12.55 -2.53 -5.12
N ALA A 108 13.36 -2.10 -4.15
CA ALA A 108 14.82 -2.09 -4.29
C ALA A 108 15.38 -3.50 -4.55
N ALA A 109 14.87 -4.52 -3.83
CA ALA A 109 15.29 -5.91 -4.07
C ALA A 109 14.88 -6.42 -5.45
N ALA A 110 13.73 -5.99 -5.97
CA ALA A 110 13.32 -6.33 -7.33
C ALA A 110 14.19 -5.64 -8.40
N VAL A 111 14.63 -4.38 -8.18
CA VAL A 111 15.62 -3.71 -9.03
C VAL A 111 16.94 -4.48 -9.03
N ASP A 112 17.45 -4.85 -7.85
CA ASP A 112 18.67 -5.66 -7.72
C ASP A 112 18.54 -7.02 -8.44
N ALA A 113 17.35 -7.63 -8.39
CA ALA A 113 17.07 -8.90 -9.06
C ALA A 113 17.10 -8.76 -10.60
N VAL A 114 16.56 -7.67 -11.15
CA VAL A 114 16.64 -7.38 -12.58
C VAL A 114 18.09 -7.19 -13.00
N ASP A 115 18.88 -6.44 -12.25
CA ASP A 115 20.27 -6.15 -12.57
C ASP A 115 21.18 -7.41 -12.49
N ARG A 116 20.93 -8.31 -11.53
CA ARG A 116 21.76 -9.50 -11.30
C ARG A 116 21.25 -10.76 -12.01
N GLY A 117 19.96 -10.79 -12.37
CA GLY A 117 19.31 -11.96 -12.94
C GLY A 117 19.06 -13.10 -11.93
N GLU A 118 19.15 -12.82 -10.61
CA GLU A 118 18.91 -13.80 -9.55
C GLU A 118 18.31 -13.15 -8.30
N ILE A 119 17.59 -13.93 -7.51
CA ILE A 119 17.00 -13.51 -6.23
C ILE A 119 17.50 -14.45 -5.14
N ASP A 120 18.27 -13.90 -4.20
CA ASP A 120 18.73 -14.64 -3.03
C ASP A 120 17.76 -14.49 -1.86
N GLY A 121 17.41 -15.60 -1.22
CA GLY A 121 16.63 -15.54 0.02
C GLY A 121 15.80 -16.80 0.32
N PRO A 122 15.08 -16.78 1.44
CA PRO A 122 14.11 -17.83 1.74
C PRO A 122 13.00 -17.86 0.68
N PRO A 123 12.46 -19.05 0.31
CA PRO A 123 11.47 -19.17 -0.78
C PRO A 123 10.25 -18.26 -0.65
N GLY A 124 9.78 -18.01 0.58
CA GLY A 124 8.65 -17.10 0.82
C GLY A 124 8.97 -15.63 0.54
N VAL A 125 10.24 -15.20 0.64
CA VAL A 125 10.68 -13.86 0.22
C VAL A 125 10.87 -13.82 -1.30
N VAL A 126 11.55 -14.83 -1.84
CA VAL A 126 11.80 -14.97 -3.30
C VAL A 126 10.50 -14.86 -4.07
N LYS A 127 9.45 -15.61 -3.69
CA LYS A 127 8.10 -15.54 -4.29
C LYS A 127 7.60 -14.10 -4.45
N TRP A 128 7.69 -13.29 -3.39
CA TRP A 128 7.17 -11.93 -3.41
C TRP A 128 8.01 -10.98 -4.27
N ILE A 129 9.32 -11.18 -4.30
CA ILE A 129 10.20 -10.38 -5.17
C ILE A 129 10.02 -10.78 -6.64
N GLU A 130 9.90 -12.08 -6.94
CA GLU A 130 9.62 -12.58 -8.31
C GLU A 130 8.35 -11.95 -8.90
N LEU A 131 7.31 -11.73 -8.10
CA LEU A 131 6.07 -11.08 -8.53
C LEU A 131 6.26 -9.58 -8.82
N LEU A 132 7.27 -8.93 -8.24
CA LEU A 132 7.61 -7.52 -8.52
C LEU A 132 8.55 -7.34 -9.71
N VAL A 133 9.36 -8.34 -10.06
CA VAL A 133 10.33 -8.26 -11.16
C VAL A 133 9.70 -7.78 -12.46
N PRO A 134 8.56 -8.35 -12.95
CA PRO A 134 7.94 -7.88 -14.19
C PRO A 134 7.45 -6.42 -14.11
N VAL A 135 7.06 -5.95 -12.92
CA VAL A 135 6.65 -4.55 -12.69
C VAL A 135 7.85 -3.63 -12.82
N VAL A 136 8.97 -4.01 -12.20
CA VAL A 136 10.23 -3.24 -12.26
C VAL A 136 10.78 -3.21 -13.70
N GLU A 137 10.82 -4.34 -14.40
CA GLU A 137 11.24 -4.41 -15.79
C GLU A 137 10.39 -3.48 -16.69
N ALA A 138 9.07 -3.51 -16.52
CA ALA A 138 8.17 -2.65 -17.27
C ALA A 138 8.37 -1.17 -16.90
N GLY A 139 8.60 -0.86 -15.61
CA GLY A 139 8.89 0.51 -15.16
C GLY A 139 10.22 1.04 -15.70
N LEU A 140 11.27 0.21 -15.74
CA LEU A 140 12.56 0.58 -16.33
C LEU A 140 12.49 0.83 -17.84
N ALA A 141 11.50 0.27 -18.51
CA ALA A 141 11.22 0.48 -19.94
C ALA A 141 10.23 1.61 -20.23
N ASP A 142 9.64 2.23 -19.19
CA ASP A 142 8.66 3.32 -19.32
C ASP A 142 9.40 4.66 -19.37
N ASP A 143 9.10 5.50 -20.38
CA ASP A 143 9.72 6.80 -20.60
C ASP A 143 9.50 7.80 -19.43
N ARG A 144 8.54 7.54 -18.55
CA ARG A 144 8.28 8.35 -17.35
C ARG A 144 9.29 8.10 -16.24
N VAL A 145 9.91 6.94 -16.21
CA VAL A 145 10.95 6.58 -15.23
C VAL A 145 12.31 6.99 -15.76
N ASP A 146 12.96 7.96 -15.12
CA ASP A 146 14.25 8.48 -15.54
C ASP A 146 15.29 8.34 -14.40
N PRO A 147 16.29 7.46 -14.57
CA PRO A 147 17.34 7.26 -13.55
C PRO A 147 18.26 8.48 -13.34
N ASN A 148 18.15 9.51 -14.18
CA ASN A 148 18.94 10.74 -14.06
C ASN A 148 18.23 11.85 -13.28
N ARG A 149 16.98 11.64 -12.85
CA ARG A 149 16.27 12.59 -11.98
C ARG A 149 16.91 12.68 -10.59
N GLU A 150 16.66 13.78 -9.89
CA GLU A 150 17.07 13.95 -8.49
C GLU A 150 16.39 12.95 -7.55
N THR A 151 15.14 12.55 -7.87
CA THR A 151 14.41 11.51 -7.15
C THR A 151 15.00 10.13 -7.44
N SER A 152 15.07 9.29 -6.42
CA SER A 152 15.67 7.96 -6.57
C SER A 152 14.88 7.10 -7.56
N LEU A 153 15.58 6.24 -8.31
CA LEU A 153 14.93 5.27 -9.19
C LEU A 153 13.95 4.37 -8.43
N VAL A 154 14.30 3.99 -7.19
CA VAL A 154 13.41 3.17 -6.35
C VAL A 154 12.11 3.88 -6.03
N ASP A 155 12.14 5.18 -5.72
CA ASP A 155 10.92 5.93 -5.40
C ASP A 155 10.03 6.14 -6.62
N GLN A 156 10.61 6.38 -7.81
CA GLN A 156 9.87 6.40 -9.06
C GLN A 156 9.20 5.04 -9.34
N LEU A 157 9.91 3.94 -9.12
CA LEU A 157 9.39 2.59 -9.29
C LEU A 157 8.37 2.19 -8.21
N VAL A 158 8.44 2.77 -7.01
CA VAL A 158 7.36 2.64 -6.01
C VAL A 158 6.07 3.23 -6.53
N GLU A 159 6.10 4.44 -7.08
CA GLU A 159 4.91 5.06 -7.67
C GLU A 159 4.41 4.26 -8.87
N TYR A 160 5.30 3.84 -9.76
CA TYR A 160 4.96 2.96 -10.88
C TYR A 160 4.28 1.66 -10.41
N ASN A 161 4.81 1.05 -9.35
CA ASN A 161 4.19 -0.15 -8.76
C ASN A 161 2.77 0.14 -8.26
N VAL A 162 2.53 1.26 -7.58
CA VAL A 162 1.17 1.65 -7.15
C VAL A 162 0.22 1.72 -8.36
N ASP A 163 0.62 2.38 -9.45
CA ASP A 163 -0.18 2.45 -10.68
C ASP A 163 -0.48 1.05 -11.25
N ARG A 164 0.50 0.13 -11.23
CA ARG A 164 0.34 -1.24 -11.72
C ARG A 164 -0.60 -2.08 -10.86
N GLN A 165 -0.53 -1.92 -9.53
CA GLN A 165 -1.42 -2.60 -8.59
C GLN A 165 -2.87 -2.14 -8.79
N ILE A 166 -3.10 -0.83 -8.95
CA ILE A 166 -4.43 -0.26 -9.22
C ILE A 166 -4.98 -0.76 -10.54
N LYS A 167 -4.16 -0.70 -11.60
CA LYS A 167 -4.59 -1.21 -12.90
C LYS A 167 -5.01 -2.68 -12.81
N PHE A 168 -4.28 -3.51 -12.06
CA PHE A 168 -4.63 -4.92 -11.89
C PHE A 168 -5.99 -5.10 -11.19
N LEU A 169 -6.28 -4.32 -10.13
CA LEU A 169 -7.58 -4.35 -9.48
C LEU A 169 -8.72 -3.94 -10.42
N LEU A 170 -8.52 -2.85 -11.17
CA LEU A 170 -9.54 -2.33 -12.12
C LEU A 170 -9.79 -3.26 -13.32
N ASP A 171 -8.79 -4.04 -13.72
CA ASP A 171 -8.91 -5.01 -14.82
C ASP A 171 -9.48 -6.36 -14.36
N SER A 172 -9.63 -6.61 -13.03
CA SER A 172 -10.04 -7.90 -12.49
C SER A 172 -11.56 -8.03 -12.41
N ASP A 173 -12.09 -9.15 -12.90
CA ASP A 173 -13.50 -9.54 -12.76
C ASP A 173 -13.89 -9.87 -11.31
N ASP A 174 -12.92 -10.10 -10.41
CA ASP A 174 -13.14 -10.39 -8.99
C ASP A 174 -13.40 -9.11 -8.17
N VAL A 175 -13.10 -7.94 -8.72
CA VAL A 175 -13.31 -6.62 -8.10
C VAL A 175 -14.66 -6.06 -8.56
N PRO A 176 -15.55 -5.64 -7.64
CA PRO A 176 -16.82 -5.02 -8.01
C PRO A 176 -16.63 -3.79 -8.88
N ALA A 177 -17.46 -3.62 -9.91
CA ALA A 177 -17.35 -2.54 -10.88
C ALA A 177 -17.60 -1.12 -10.28
N ASP A 178 -18.19 -1.06 -9.10
CA ASP A 178 -18.45 0.17 -8.33
C ASP A 178 -17.44 0.41 -7.20
N GLU A 179 -16.38 -0.43 -7.13
CA GLU A 179 -15.28 -0.23 -6.20
C GLU A 179 -14.49 1.04 -6.56
N SER A 180 -14.27 1.90 -5.58
CA SER A 180 -13.37 3.05 -5.72
C SER A 180 -11.96 2.66 -5.32
N VAL A 181 -11.00 2.81 -6.23
CA VAL A 181 -9.61 2.40 -5.99
C VAL A 181 -8.68 3.61 -6.06
N TYR A 182 -7.98 3.90 -4.95
CA TYR A 182 -7.06 5.03 -4.85
C TYR A 182 -5.64 4.58 -4.57
N GLY A 183 -4.68 5.22 -5.19
CA GLY A 183 -3.25 5.01 -5.01
C GLY A 183 -2.59 6.14 -4.25
N PHE A 184 -1.83 5.77 -3.23
CA PHE A 184 -1.05 6.71 -2.45
C PHE A 184 0.40 6.28 -2.34
N VAL A 185 1.30 7.26 -2.13
CA VAL A 185 2.67 7.00 -1.65
C VAL A 185 2.85 7.69 -0.31
N TYR A 186 3.14 6.89 0.72
CA TYR A 186 3.45 7.39 2.06
C TYR A 186 4.91 7.85 2.13
N ASP A 187 5.10 9.14 2.28
CA ASP A 187 6.42 9.76 2.27
C ASP A 187 6.94 10.06 3.69
N PHE A 188 7.92 9.31 4.15
CA PHE A 188 8.65 9.59 5.37
C PHE A 188 10.09 10.07 5.13
N GLN A 189 10.49 10.26 3.86
CA GLN A 189 11.84 10.68 3.46
C GLN A 189 11.91 12.09 2.88
N ARG A 190 10.77 12.75 2.63
CA ARG A 190 10.64 14.07 1.97
C ARG A 190 11.03 14.00 0.49
N VAL A 191 10.51 13.01 -0.20
CA VAL A 191 10.70 12.85 -1.65
C VAL A 191 9.64 13.63 -2.42
N TYR A 192 8.40 13.61 -1.93
CA TYR A 192 7.25 14.28 -2.54
C TYR A 192 7.04 15.69 -2.02
N GLY A 193 7.44 15.98 -0.77
CA GLY A 193 7.26 17.28 -0.17
C GLY A 193 7.96 17.43 1.18
N GLU A 194 7.81 18.59 1.78
CA GLU A 194 8.55 18.98 3.00
C GLU A 194 8.10 18.23 4.26
N ARG A 195 6.85 17.71 4.27
CA ARG A 195 6.23 17.14 5.46
C ARG A 195 6.32 15.62 5.46
N ARG A 196 7.10 15.06 6.38
CA ARG A 196 7.18 13.60 6.58
C ARG A 196 5.87 13.04 7.13
N GLY A 197 5.49 11.87 6.65
CA GLY A 197 4.27 11.17 7.08
C GLY A 197 3.02 11.61 6.32
N THR A 198 3.19 12.35 5.22
CA THR A 198 2.10 12.63 4.29
C THR A 198 1.92 11.43 3.33
N ALA A 199 0.68 11.04 3.11
CA ALA A 199 0.31 10.15 2.03
C ALA A 199 -0.12 11.01 0.83
N TYR A 200 0.61 10.89 -0.28
CA TYR A 200 0.34 11.63 -1.51
C TYR A 200 -0.51 10.81 -2.44
N LEU A 201 -1.63 11.38 -2.90
CA LEU A 201 -2.51 10.80 -3.91
C LEU A 201 -1.79 10.82 -5.26
N VAL A 202 -1.58 9.63 -5.82
CA VAL A 202 -0.88 9.45 -7.11
C VAL A 202 -1.76 8.80 -8.17
N ASN A 203 -2.90 8.22 -7.77
CA ASN A 203 -3.82 7.56 -8.69
C ASN A 203 -5.25 7.55 -8.11
N ALA A 204 -6.25 7.81 -8.94
CA ALA A 204 -7.65 7.70 -8.56
C ALA A 204 -8.45 6.98 -9.67
N ASN A 205 -8.81 5.72 -9.43
CA ASN A 205 -9.53 4.89 -10.42
C ASN A 205 -8.82 4.83 -11.79
N GLY A 206 -7.49 4.82 -11.80
CA GLY A 206 -6.69 4.81 -13.02
C GLY A 206 -6.33 6.20 -13.58
N GLU A 207 -6.93 7.26 -13.06
CA GLU A 207 -6.52 8.64 -13.38
C GLU A 207 -5.18 8.96 -12.69
N THR A 208 -4.25 9.52 -13.45
CA THR A 208 -2.89 9.83 -12.99
C THR A 208 -2.42 11.24 -13.37
N ASP A 209 -3.24 12.01 -14.08
CA ASP A 209 -2.91 13.40 -14.38
C ASP A 209 -3.00 14.27 -13.12
N PRO A 210 -1.93 15.01 -12.74
CA PRO A 210 -1.92 15.81 -11.51
C PRO A 210 -3.03 16.86 -11.45
N ASP A 211 -3.38 17.51 -12.55
CA ASP A 211 -4.42 18.53 -12.58
C ASP A 211 -5.81 17.86 -12.37
N ALA A 212 -6.02 16.69 -12.97
CA ALA A 212 -7.24 15.91 -12.79
C ALA A 212 -7.35 15.37 -11.34
N LEU A 213 -6.25 14.89 -10.75
CA LEU A 213 -6.22 14.44 -9.35
C LEU A 213 -6.49 15.60 -8.38
N SER A 214 -5.89 16.77 -8.62
CA SER A 214 -6.13 17.99 -7.81
C SER A 214 -7.59 18.43 -7.86
N ALA A 215 -8.26 18.26 -8.99
CA ALA A 215 -9.69 18.57 -9.12
C ALA A 215 -10.62 17.62 -8.31
N LEU A 216 -10.12 16.47 -7.88
CA LEU A 216 -10.88 15.49 -7.06
C LEU A 216 -10.81 15.79 -5.56
N VAL A 217 -9.82 16.55 -5.11
CA VAL A 217 -9.62 16.84 -3.69
C VAL A 217 -10.11 18.23 -3.34
N PRO A 218 -10.59 18.46 -2.10
CA PRO A 218 -10.88 19.82 -1.64
C PRO A 218 -9.60 20.69 -1.61
N ASP A 219 -9.71 21.99 -1.88
CA ASP A 219 -8.60 22.97 -1.92
C ASP A 219 -7.66 22.87 -0.70
N ALA A 220 -8.19 22.53 0.47
CA ALA A 220 -7.41 22.37 1.70
C ALA A 220 -6.44 21.15 1.68
N TYR A 221 -6.55 20.28 0.70
CA TYR A 221 -5.77 19.06 0.55
C TYR A 221 -5.03 18.97 -0.80
N GLU A 222 -4.97 20.05 -1.57
CA GLU A 222 -4.19 20.11 -2.83
C GLU A 222 -2.72 19.71 -2.60
N ASP A 223 -2.14 20.09 -1.45
CA ASP A 223 -0.78 19.70 -1.06
C ASP A 223 -0.58 18.19 -0.86
N HIS A 224 -1.65 17.40 -0.90
CA HIS A 224 -1.60 15.92 -0.89
C HIS A 224 -1.59 15.30 -2.29
N VAL A 225 -1.60 16.11 -3.34
CA VAL A 225 -1.48 15.63 -4.72
C VAL A 225 -0.11 16.01 -5.25
N GLU A 226 0.74 15.02 -5.44
CA GLU A 226 2.08 15.18 -6.01
C GLU A 226 2.50 13.87 -6.66
N ARG A 227 3.17 13.92 -7.82
CA ARG A 227 3.65 12.76 -8.54
C ARG A 227 5.11 12.90 -8.96
N LEU A 228 5.79 11.76 -9.09
CA LEU A 228 7.16 11.66 -9.61
C LEU A 228 7.19 11.28 -11.09
N LEU A 229 6.11 10.68 -11.63
CA LEU A 229 6.02 10.13 -12.98
C LEU A 229 5.22 11.01 -13.93
#